data_6c8d641c8d714cfd636736501d296ae6
#
_entry.id   6c8d641c8d714cfd636736501d296ae6
#
_cell.length_a   1.000
_cell.length_b   1.000
_cell.length_c   1.000
_cell.angle_alpha   90.00
_cell.angle_beta   90.00
_cell.angle_gamma   90.00
#
_symmetry.space_group_name_H-M   'P 1'
#
loop_
_entity.id
_entity.type
_entity.pdbx_description
1 polymer ?
#
loop_
_entity_poly.entity_id
_entity_poly.type
_entity_poly.pdbx_seq_one_letter_code
_entity_poly.pdbx_strand_id
1 'polypeptide(L)'
;MTQSTVAGCHVMAKPSSSICNLDCTYCFYLEKEKLYPEQNKNWRMTEDTLERYIQQHIEAQMGLEVQFAWQGGEPTLMGVDFYRKVVALCAKYAGNKRISHAFQTNAILLNDEWCELFKANNFLIGVSIDGPQDLHDAYRVTRTNKSTHAKVMKGIEYLKKHRIEFNTLTVIHDLNAQHPERVYEFLKQIGSTYLQFIPLVEREAVNTTEDTQALTLVLPDEIEANVTSWSVPSKRYGDFLNGVFDVWVKADVGRIFVNMFDSTLATWCGHSSGSCITSETCGHAFALESNGDLYQCDHFVYPEHLLGNIHEISIKEMNNSPAAKKFGQDKAKTLNDDCLKCEYKFACHGGCPKHRFSVSRSGFLNHNYFCSGYTNFFKHTEPYMRLMAALINNKQSPANIMAIIQQQPKLLYSMFKVSKNSQCPCGSGEKFKRCCFAG
;
A
#
# COMPACT_ATOMS: atom_id res chain seq x y z
N MET A 1 27.26 -3.78 -24.34
CA MET A 1 25.96 -3.95 -23.65
C MET A 1 25.56 -2.61 -23.11
N THR A 2 24.67 -1.90 -23.77
CA THR A 2 24.12 -0.62 -23.29
C THR A 2 23.30 -0.91 -22.04
N GLN A 3 23.78 -0.48 -20.88
CA GLN A 3 22.98 -0.50 -19.65
C GLN A 3 21.74 0.35 -19.91
N SER A 4 20.57 -0.26 -19.95
CA SER A 4 19.31 0.47 -19.99
C SER A 4 19.23 1.34 -18.73
N THR A 5 19.23 2.64 -18.91
CA THR A 5 19.01 3.59 -17.82
C THR A 5 17.57 3.44 -17.34
N VAL A 6 17.38 3.40 -16.02
CA VAL A 6 16.03 3.35 -15.43
C VAL A 6 15.35 4.70 -15.65
N ALA A 7 14.09 4.67 -16.11
CA ALA A 7 13.37 5.87 -16.57
C ALA A 7 13.02 6.88 -15.47
N GLY A 8 13.21 6.55 -14.20
CA GLY A 8 12.92 7.39 -13.03
C GLY A 8 12.82 6.57 -11.78
N CYS A 9 12.50 7.21 -10.67
CA CYS A 9 12.25 6.55 -9.39
C CYS A 9 11.15 7.27 -8.61
N HIS A 10 10.49 6.52 -7.73
CA HIS A 10 9.64 7.09 -6.69
C HIS A 10 10.46 7.24 -5.41
N VAL A 11 10.32 8.38 -4.72
CA VAL A 11 10.99 8.60 -3.43
C VAL A 11 9.94 9.02 -2.41
N MET A 12 9.79 8.20 -1.38
CA MET A 12 8.97 8.51 -0.23
C MET A 12 9.85 9.23 0.81
N ALA A 13 9.71 10.54 0.91
CA ALA A 13 10.48 11.33 1.86
C ALA A 13 9.84 11.32 3.24
N LYS A 14 10.68 11.16 4.26
CA LYS A 14 10.32 11.09 5.67
C LYS A 14 10.95 12.25 6.43
N PRO A 15 10.43 13.49 6.27
CA PRO A 15 11.06 14.68 6.82
C PRO A 15 11.05 14.74 8.34
N SER A 16 10.16 13.98 8.99
CA SER A 16 10.11 13.80 10.46
C SER A 16 10.71 12.47 10.91
N SER A 17 11.40 11.72 10.02
CA SER A 17 11.88 10.35 10.31
C SER A 17 10.76 9.49 10.90
N SER A 18 11.02 8.72 11.96
CA SER A 18 10.04 7.91 12.68
C SER A 18 9.19 8.70 13.70
N ILE A 19 9.50 9.97 13.95
CA ILE A 19 8.81 10.77 14.99
C ILE A 19 7.34 10.99 14.61
N CYS A 20 6.45 10.59 15.53
CA CYS A 20 5.00 10.68 15.39
C CYS A 20 4.35 11.24 16.66
N ASN A 21 3.18 11.87 16.48
CA ASN A 21 2.30 12.29 17.58
C ASN A 21 1.40 11.17 18.09
N LEU A 22 1.43 10.00 17.45
CA LEU A 22 0.74 8.76 17.84
C LEU A 22 1.75 7.68 18.25
N ASP A 23 1.21 6.63 18.88
CA ASP A 23 1.92 5.42 19.27
C ASP A 23 1.08 4.18 18.93
N CYS A 24 0.85 4.01 17.63
CA CYS A 24 0.04 2.89 17.14
C CYS A 24 0.73 1.56 17.47
N THR A 25 0.06 0.68 18.18
CA THR A 25 0.60 -0.60 18.68
C THR A 25 1.30 -1.44 17.61
N TYR A 26 0.81 -1.40 16.37
CA TYR A 26 1.33 -2.18 15.25
C TYR A 26 2.38 -1.44 14.41
N CYS A 27 2.80 -0.23 14.77
CA CYS A 27 3.63 0.60 13.89
C CYS A 27 5.08 0.11 13.85
N PHE A 28 5.42 -0.64 12.82
CA PHE A 28 6.79 -1.11 12.60
C PHE A 28 7.81 0.03 12.44
N TYR A 29 7.32 1.23 12.08
CA TYR A 29 8.20 2.36 11.79
C TYR A 29 8.67 3.08 13.07
N LEU A 30 7.87 3.09 14.13
CA LEU A 30 8.27 3.69 15.41
C LEU A 30 9.52 3.02 16.02
N GLU A 31 9.66 1.71 15.84
CA GLU A 31 10.85 0.99 16.33
C GLU A 31 12.16 1.35 15.62
N LYS A 32 12.08 2.00 14.44
CA LYS A 32 13.28 2.50 13.74
C LYS A 32 14.08 3.50 14.56
N GLU A 33 13.44 4.17 15.53
CA GLU A 33 14.14 5.00 16.51
C GLU A 33 15.28 4.25 17.22
N LYS A 34 15.10 2.97 17.49
CA LYS A 34 16.09 2.13 18.17
C LYS A 34 17.32 1.84 17.30
N LEU A 35 17.16 1.78 15.99
CA LEU A 35 18.24 1.56 15.02
C LEU A 35 19.10 2.82 14.80
N TYR A 36 18.50 3.99 14.96
CA TYR A 36 19.12 5.27 14.60
C TYR A 36 19.01 6.31 15.73
N PRO A 37 19.59 6.05 16.94
CA PRO A 37 19.39 6.89 18.14
C PRO A 37 19.91 8.32 17.97
N GLU A 38 20.92 8.55 17.12
CA GLU A 38 21.42 9.90 16.86
C GLU A 38 20.46 10.74 15.99
N GLN A 39 19.65 10.09 15.13
CA GLN A 39 18.63 10.78 14.37
C GLN A 39 17.49 11.31 15.25
N ASN A 40 17.23 10.69 16.40
CA ASN A 40 16.19 11.12 17.32
C ASN A 40 16.45 12.51 17.94
N LYS A 41 17.69 12.89 18.06
CA LYS A 41 18.08 14.23 18.56
C LYS A 41 17.86 15.31 17.50
N ASN A 42 18.06 14.96 16.22
CA ASN A 42 17.97 15.86 15.06
C ASN A 42 17.00 15.28 14.02
N TRP A 43 15.80 14.93 14.46
CA TRP A 43 14.80 14.20 13.65
C TRP A 43 14.21 15.00 12.49
N ARG A 44 14.35 16.33 12.50
CA ARG A 44 13.80 17.19 11.46
C ARG A 44 14.75 17.27 10.26
N MET A 45 14.21 17.06 9.06
CA MET A 45 14.95 17.32 7.83
C MET A 45 15.41 18.78 7.80
N THR A 46 16.70 18.99 7.56
CA THR A 46 17.27 20.35 7.44
C THR A 46 16.87 20.98 6.12
N GLU A 47 17.00 22.30 6.03
CA GLU A 47 16.73 23.02 4.78
C GLU A 47 17.69 22.64 3.65
N ASP A 48 18.98 22.38 3.95
CA ASP A 48 19.95 21.91 2.99
C ASP A 48 19.60 20.51 2.46
N THR A 49 19.22 19.59 3.34
CA THR A 49 18.77 18.25 2.93
C THR A 49 17.50 18.33 2.07
N LEU A 50 16.56 19.18 2.44
CA LEU A 50 15.32 19.39 1.68
C LEU A 50 15.62 19.93 0.27
N GLU A 51 16.45 20.96 0.15
CA GLU A 51 16.77 21.56 -1.14
C GLU A 51 17.51 20.57 -2.05
N ARG A 52 18.51 19.85 -1.51
CA ARG A 52 19.21 18.77 -2.23
C ARG A 52 18.25 17.69 -2.70
N TYR A 53 17.36 17.23 -1.83
CA TYR A 53 16.36 16.22 -2.18
C TYR A 53 15.51 16.68 -3.35
N ILE A 54 14.93 17.88 -3.25
CA ILE A 54 14.04 18.40 -4.30
C ILE A 54 14.77 18.52 -5.64
N GLN A 55 15.96 19.11 -5.64
CA GLN A 55 16.76 19.24 -6.85
C GLN A 55 17.09 17.88 -7.46
N GLN A 56 17.67 16.97 -6.68
CA GLN A 56 18.13 15.67 -7.17
C GLN A 56 16.96 14.76 -7.59
N HIS A 57 15.81 14.84 -6.90
CA HIS A 57 14.64 14.05 -7.29
C HIS A 57 14.08 14.50 -8.62
N ILE A 58 14.00 15.81 -8.86
CA ILE A 58 13.59 16.37 -10.15
C ILE A 58 14.57 15.96 -11.27
N GLU A 59 15.88 16.03 -11.01
CA GLU A 59 16.93 15.64 -11.98
C GLU A 59 16.93 14.14 -12.28
N ALA A 60 16.55 13.30 -11.31
CA ALA A 60 16.48 11.84 -11.49
C ALA A 60 15.34 11.39 -12.39
N GLN A 61 14.29 12.22 -12.59
CA GLN A 61 13.16 11.88 -13.43
C GLN A 61 13.43 12.18 -14.91
N MET A 62 13.18 11.21 -15.78
CA MET A 62 13.30 11.42 -17.23
C MET A 62 12.03 12.01 -17.85
N GLY A 63 10.87 11.79 -17.24
CA GLY A 63 9.57 12.30 -17.69
C GLY A 63 9.29 13.74 -17.30
N LEU A 64 8.18 14.28 -17.81
CA LEU A 64 7.71 15.63 -17.47
C LEU A 64 6.93 15.69 -16.16
N GLU A 65 6.46 14.54 -15.66
CA GLU A 65 5.73 14.45 -14.40
C GLU A 65 6.70 14.08 -13.28
N VAL A 66 6.68 14.83 -12.18
CA VAL A 66 7.46 14.55 -10.97
C VAL A 66 6.54 14.57 -9.76
N GLN A 67 6.40 13.44 -9.11
CA GLN A 67 5.61 13.33 -7.88
C GLN A 67 6.52 13.25 -6.66
N PHE A 68 6.27 14.09 -5.69
CA PHE A 68 6.85 14.02 -4.36
C PHE A 68 5.89 13.32 -3.42
N ALA A 69 6.36 12.31 -2.69
CA ALA A 69 5.58 11.61 -1.66
C ALA A 69 6.14 11.94 -0.28
N TRP A 70 5.28 12.47 0.59
CA TRP A 70 5.61 12.88 1.95
C TRP A 70 4.93 11.95 2.95
N GLN A 71 5.73 11.31 3.77
CA GLN A 71 5.30 10.38 4.80
C GLN A 71 6.27 10.48 6.01
N GLY A 72 6.40 9.44 6.79
CA GLY A 72 7.29 9.32 7.94
C GLY A 72 6.53 8.83 9.15
N GLY A 73 6.92 9.25 10.33
CA GLY A 73 6.09 9.10 11.51
C GLY A 73 4.81 9.91 11.34
N GLU A 74 4.90 11.22 11.46
CA GLU A 74 3.81 12.12 11.07
C GLU A 74 4.37 13.39 10.42
N PRO A 75 4.23 13.57 9.10
CA PRO A 75 4.85 14.68 8.38
C PRO A 75 4.29 16.07 8.76
N THR A 76 3.06 16.16 9.30
CA THR A 76 2.51 17.44 9.78
C THR A 76 3.29 18.03 10.96
N LEU A 77 4.11 17.24 11.67
CA LEU A 77 4.99 17.74 12.74
C LEU A 77 6.07 18.69 12.21
N MET A 78 6.36 18.67 10.91
CA MET A 78 7.27 19.66 10.29
C MET A 78 6.71 21.07 10.28
N GLY A 79 5.38 21.22 10.36
CA GLY A 79 4.68 22.50 10.28
C GLY A 79 4.41 22.97 8.85
N VAL A 80 3.42 23.85 8.67
CA VAL A 80 2.97 24.34 7.37
C VAL A 80 4.07 25.10 6.62
N ASP A 81 4.90 25.88 7.34
CA ASP A 81 5.98 26.68 6.73
C ASP A 81 7.04 25.83 6.05
N PHE A 82 7.33 24.63 6.58
CA PHE A 82 8.22 23.67 5.90
C PHE A 82 7.67 23.31 4.51
N TYR A 83 6.37 23.06 4.39
CA TYR A 83 5.76 22.70 3.11
C TYR A 83 5.52 23.89 2.19
N ARG A 84 5.37 25.11 2.72
CA ARG A 84 5.46 26.34 1.90
C ARG A 84 6.85 26.44 1.24
N LYS A 85 7.90 26.11 1.99
CA LYS A 85 9.26 26.06 1.47
C LYS A 85 9.44 24.96 0.43
N VAL A 86 8.89 23.74 0.67
CA VAL A 86 8.84 22.66 -0.32
C VAL A 86 8.28 23.15 -1.65
N VAL A 87 7.12 23.80 -1.63
CA VAL A 87 6.46 24.33 -2.85
C VAL A 87 7.35 25.36 -3.55
N ALA A 88 7.95 26.29 -2.80
CA ALA A 88 8.83 27.30 -3.34
C ALA A 88 10.08 26.70 -3.99
N LEU A 89 10.70 25.69 -3.35
CA LEU A 89 11.87 25.00 -3.91
C LEU A 89 11.51 24.16 -5.13
N CYS A 90 10.36 23.49 -5.11
CA CYS A 90 9.86 22.78 -6.28
C CYS A 90 9.66 23.73 -7.46
N ALA A 91 9.07 24.89 -7.26
CA ALA A 91 8.91 25.92 -8.31
C ALA A 91 10.27 26.43 -8.83
N LYS A 92 11.26 26.60 -7.95
CA LYS A 92 12.63 27.01 -8.32
C LYS A 92 13.32 26.01 -9.26
N TYR A 93 13.15 24.70 -9.01
CA TYR A 93 13.89 23.66 -9.73
C TYR A 93 13.06 22.92 -10.80
N ALA A 94 11.75 23.16 -10.91
CA ALA A 94 10.87 22.42 -11.82
C ALA A 94 11.26 22.49 -13.30
N GLY A 95 11.79 23.63 -13.76
CA GLY A 95 12.02 23.86 -15.18
C GLY A 95 10.71 23.72 -15.98
N ASN A 96 10.67 22.76 -16.90
CA ASN A 96 9.47 22.43 -17.69
C ASN A 96 8.66 21.26 -17.13
N LYS A 97 9.02 20.73 -15.96
CA LYS A 97 8.35 19.58 -15.34
C LYS A 97 7.13 20.01 -14.54
N ARG A 98 6.12 19.14 -14.52
CA ARG A 98 4.91 19.30 -13.70
C ARG A 98 5.11 18.60 -12.37
N ILE A 99 5.03 19.37 -11.30
CA ILE A 99 5.23 18.86 -9.95
C ILE A 99 3.86 18.54 -9.34
N SER A 100 3.77 17.40 -8.67
CA SER A 100 2.63 17.00 -7.85
C SER A 100 3.10 16.50 -6.50
N HIS A 101 2.23 16.54 -5.51
CA HIS A 101 2.52 16.11 -4.15
C HIS A 101 1.49 15.10 -3.67
N ALA A 102 1.96 13.98 -3.09
CA ALA A 102 1.16 13.08 -2.28
C ALA A 102 1.57 13.22 -0.82
N PHE A 103 0.60 13.31 0.08
CA PHE A 103 0.84 13.58 1.50
C PHE A 103 0.07 12.59 2.36
N GLN A 104 0.78 11.70 3.06
CA GLN A 104 0.18 10.71 3.94
C GLN A 104 0.25 11.17 5.38
N THR A 105 -0.91 11.25 6.04
CA THR A 105 -1.04 11.76 7.41
C THR A 105 -2.06 10.99 8.24
N ASN A 106 -1.89 11.02 9.57
CA ASN A 106 -2.95 10.61 10.49
C ASN A 106 -4.05 11.68 10.69
N ALA A 107 -3.96 12.79 10.01
CA ALA A 107 -4.92 13.90 9.95
C ALA A 107 -5.20 14.64 11.27
N ILE A 108 -4.60 14.27 12.41
CA ILE A 108 -4.92 14.86 13.73
C ILE A 108 -4.56 16.33 13.84
N LEU A 109 -3.51 16.76 13.14
CA LEU A 109 -3.02 18.15 13.19
C LEU A 109 -3.54 19.01 12.03
N LEU A 110 -4.42 18.49 11.19
CA LEU A 110 -5.00 19.26 10.10
C LEU A 110 -5.92 20.37 10.64
N ASN A 111 -5.84 21.53 10.00
CA ASN A 111 -6.64 22.71 10.27
C ASN A 111 -6.84 23.51 8.97
N ASP A 112 -7.44 24.69 9.05
CA ASP A 112 -7.70 25.54 7.88
C ASP A 112 -6.41 25.91 7.12
N GLU A 113 -5.33 26.21 7.82
CA GLU A 113 -4.05 26.62 7.23
C GLU A 113 -3.40 25.50 6.40
N TRP A 114 -3.43 24.25 6.90
CA TRP A 114 -3.02 23.08 6.15
C TRP A 114 -3.87 22.88 4.89
N CYS A 115 -5.19 23.01 5.03
CA CYS A 115 -6.10 22.82 3.92
C CYS A 115 -5.95 23.90 2.83
N GLU A 116 -5.67 25.15 3.21
CA GLU A 116 -5.36 26.22 2.27
C GLU A 116 -4.09 25.89 1.46
N LEU A 117 -3.01 25.45 2.12
CA LEU A 117 -1.78 25.02 1.44
C LEU A 117 -2.05 23.87 0.47
N PHE A 118 -2.74 22.82 0.92
CA PHE A 118 -3.02 21.64 0.12
C PHE A 118 -3.85 21.99 -1.12
N LYS A 119 -4.89 22.79 -0.96
CA LYS A 119 -5.77 23.20 -2.05
C LYS A 119 -5.06 24.09 -3.07
N ALA A 120 -4.27 25.05 -2.61
CA ALA A 120 -3.54 25.98 -3.49
C ALA A 120 -2.51 25.25 -4.37
N ASN A 121 -2.01 24.10 -3.92
CA ASN A 121 -0.93 23.36 -4.59
C ASN A 121 -1.34 21.94 -5.04
N ASN A 122 -2.64 21.63 -5.07
CA ASN A 122 -3.20 20.37 -5.54
C ASN A 122 -2.52 19.13 -4.91
N PHE A 123 -2.35 19.12 -3.57
CA PHE A 123 -1.84 17.96 -2.87
C PHE A 123 -2.86 16.83 -2.88
N LEU A 124 -2.41 15.63 -3.20
CA LEU A 124 -3.18 14.40 -3.00
C LEU A 124 -3.02 13.95 -1.56
N ILE A 125 -4.11 13.92 -0.81
CA ILE A 125 -4.07 13.61 0.63
C ILE A 125 -4.45 12.15 0.87
N GLY A 126 -3.59 11.43 1.59
CA GLY A 126 -3.87 10.11 2.13
C GLY A 126 -4.12 10.21 3.64
N VAL A 127 -5.28 9.76 4.10
CA VAL A 127 -5.64 9.74 5.52
C VAL A 127 -5.55 8.33 6.06
N SER A 128 -4.80 8.17 7.14
CA SER A 128 -4.69 6.89 7.85
C SER A 128 -5.86 6.70 8.82
N ILE A 129 -6.78 5.77 8.49
CA ILE A 129 -7.93 5.42 9.34
C ILE A 129 -8.31 3.96 9.16
N ASP A 130 -8.53 3.22 10.26
CA ASP A 130 -8.69 1.76 10.23
C ASP A 130 -10.15 1.29 10.34
N GLY A 131 -11.10 2.19 10.14
CA GLY A 131 -12.53 1.91 10.20
C GLY A 131 -13.26 2.69 11.29
N PRO A 132 -14.45 2.24 11.74
CA PRO A 132 -15.20 2.83 12.84
C PRO A 132 -14.38 2.92 14.12
N GLN A 133 -14.85 3.75 15.06
CA GLN A 133 -14.11 4.14 16.27
C GLN A 133 -13.54 2.98 17.06
N ASP A 134 -14.36 1.96 17.33
CA ASP A 134 -13.94 0.78 18.11
C ASP A 134 -12.83 -0.03 17.44
N LEU A 135 -12.85 -0.13 16.11
CA LEU A 135 -11.83 -0.82 15.32
C LEU A 135 -10.56 0.02 15.16
N HIS A 136 -10.71 1.31 14.96
CA HIS A 136 -9.59 2.23 14.83
C HIS A 136 -8.85 2.40 16.16
N ASP A 137 -9.56 2.70 17.24
CA ASP A 137 -8.99 3.01 18.55
C ASP A 137 -8.42 1.76 19.25
N ALA A 138 -8.65 0.55 18.72
CA ALA A 138 -8.05 -0.68 19.23
C ALA A 138 -6.51 -0.65 19.16
N TYR A 139 -5.96 -0.03 18.12
CA TYR A 139 -4.51 -0.01 17.88
C TYR A 139 -3.93 1.36 17.53
N ARG A 140 -4.74 2.30 17.04
CA ARG A 140 -4.28 3.67 16.77
C ARG A 140 -4.52 4.56 17.97
N VAL A 141 -3.55 4.57 18.86
CA VAL A 141 -3.61 5.26 20.14
C VAL A 141 -2.55 6.36 20.24
N THR A 142 -2.71 7.25 21.22
CA THR A 142 -1.66 8.19 21.61
C THR A 142 -0.61 7.50 22.47
N ARG A 143 0.54 8.17 22.71
CA ARG A 143 1.57 7.71 23.67
C ARG A 143 1.04 7.48 25.11
N THR A 144 -0.12 8.02 25.46
CA THR A 144 -0.81 7.78 26.73
C THR A 144 -1.98 6.83 26.60
N ASN A 145 -1.99 6.02 25.56
CA ASN A 145 -3.02 5.00 25.26
C ASN A 145 -4.46 5.57 25.21
N LYS A 146 -4.61 6.79 24.67
CA LYS A 146 -5.94 7.41 24.46
C LYS A 146 -6.40 7.26 23.04
N SER A 147 -7.74 7.23 22.84
CA SER A 147 -8.39 7.19 21.55
C SER A 147 -8.00 8.36 20.63
N THR A 148 -7.99 8.10 19.34
CA THR A 148 -7.57 9.08 18.32
C THR A 148 -8.62 9.29 17.23
N HIS A 149 -9.58 8.38 17.07
CA HIS A 149 -10.58 8.42 16.01
C HIS A 149 -11.32 9.77 15.88
N ALA A 150 -11.82 10.32 16.98
CA ALA A 150 -12.53 11.60 16.95
C ALA A 150 -11.64 12.76 16.44
N LYS A 151 -10.34 12.73 16.72
CA LYS A 151 -9.39 13.73 16.22
C LYS A 151 -9.12 13.56 14.73
N VAL A 152 -9.00 12.33 14.24
CA VAL A 152 -8.88 12.02 12.81
C VAL A 152 -10.12 12.49 12.06
N MET A 153 -11.31 12.20 12.59
CA MET A 153 -12.59 12.66 12.01
C MET A 153 -12.66 14.19 11.92
N LYS A 154 -12.18 14.92 12.94
CA LYS A 154 -12.07 16.38 12.88
C LYS A 154 -11.14 16.85 11.75
N GLY A 155 -10.01 16.17 11.53
CA GLY A 155 -9.12 16.44 10.39
C GLY A 155 -9.81 16.21 9.04
N ILE A 156 -10.61 15.15 8.92
CA ILE A 156 -11.42 14.85 7.73
C ILE A 156 -12.50 15.95 7.51
N GLU A 157 -13.10 16.48 8.58
CA GLU A 157 -14.04 17.59 8.48
C GLU A 157 -13.39 18.85 7.89
N TYR A 158 -12.14 19.16 8.26
CA TYR A 158 -11.37 20.25 7.63
C TYR A 158 -11.16 20.01 6.13
N LEU A 159 -10.75 18.80 5.72
CA LEU A 159 -10.61 18.47 4.31
C LEU A 159 -11.93 18.67 3.54
N LYS A 160 -13.04 18.19 4.08
CA LYS A 160 -14.39 18.37 3.50
C LYS A 160 -14.81 19.84 3.42
N LYS A 161 -14.58 20.61 4.49
CA LYS A 161 -14.86 22.06 4.54
C LYS A 161 -14.18 22.79 3.38
N HIS A 162 -12.93 22.43 3.09
CA HIS A 162 -12.14 23.02 2.00
C HIS A 162 -12.34 22.34 0.65
N ARG A 163 -13.20 21.30 0.55
CA ARG A 163 -13.46 20.51 -0.66
C ARG A 163 -12.18 19.90 -1.21
N ILE A 164 -11.36 19.33 -0.34
CA ILE A 164 -10.17 18.57 -0.69
C ILE A 164 -10.55 17.10 -0.72
N GLU A 165 -10.32 16.46 -1.87
CA GLU A 165 -10.47 15.03 -2.01
C GLU A 165 -9.33 14.31 -1.25
N PHE A 166 -9.66 13.19 -0.65
CA PHE A 166 -8.70 12.39 0.09
C PHE A 166 -8.91 10.89 -0.14
N ASN A 167 -7.80 10.18 -0.13
CA ASN A 167 -7.76 8.73 -0.12
C ASN A 167 -7.69 8.22 1.32
N THR A 168 -8.14 7.00 1.58
CA THR A 168 -7.92 6.37 2.89
C THR A 168 -6.97 5.18 2.77
N LEU A 169 -5.99 5.14 3.69
CA LEU A 169 -5.12 4.00 3.91
C LEU A 169 -5.54 3.33 5.22
N THR A 170 -6.02 2.11 5.09
CA THR A 170 -6.56 1.32 6.18
C THR A 170 -5.67 0.10 6.40
N VAL A 171 -5.05 0.03 7.56
CA VAL A 171 -4.29 -1.15 7.98
C VAL A 171 -5.29 -2.22 8.40
N ILE A 172 -5.19 -3.40 7.76
CA ILE A 172 -6.06 -4.55 8.06
C ILE A 172 -5.33 -5.45 9.06
N HIS A 173 -5.83 -5.45 10.27
CA HIS A 173 -5.35 -6.19 11.43
C HIS A 173 -6.36 -7.28 11.85
N ASP A 174 -6.06 -8.05 12.89
CA ASP A 174 -6.87 -9.20 13.34
C ASP A 174 -8.32 -8.83 13.67
N LEU A 175 -8.57 -7.63 14.23
CA LEU A 175 -9.91 -7.21 14.65
C LEU A 175 -10.74 -6.68 13.48
N ASN A 176 -10.26 -5.66 12.75
CA ASN A 176 -11.06 -5.05 11.68
C ASN A 176 -11.27 -5.99 10.49
N ALA A 177 -10.37 -6.95 10.28
CA ALA A 177 -10.52 -7.98 9.25
C ALA A 177 -11.76 -8.87 9.45
N GLN A 178 -12.36 -8.86 10.62
CA GLN A 178 -13.61 -9.61 10.92
C GLN A 178 -14.86 -8.86 10.45
N HIS A 179 -14.74 -7.60 10.05
CA HIS A 179 -15.86 -6.71 9.76
C HIS A 179 -15.74 -6.00 8.41
N PRO A 180 -15.56 -6.74 7.28
CA PRO A 180 -15.27 -6.16 5.97
C PRO A 180 -16.31 -5.14 5.51
N GLU A 181 -17.59 -5.49 5.56
CA GLU A 181 -18.69 -4.61 5.15
C GLU A 181 -18.77 -3.36 6.02
N ARG A 182 -18.62 -3.52 7.34
CA ARG A 182 -18.67 -2.40 8.29
C ARG A 182 -17.53 -1.39 8.06
N VAL A 183 -16.31 -1.89 7.80
CA VAL A 183 -15.16 -1.05 7.46
C VAL A 183 -15.39 -0.34 6.13
N TYR A 184 -15.81 -1.08 5.11
CA TYR A 184 -16.05 -0.53 3.78
C TYR A 184 -17.12 0.56 3.77
N GLU A 185 -18.29 0.30 4.36
CA GLU A 185 -19.38 1.27 4.43
C GLU A 185 -18.99 2.51 5.23
N PHE A 186 -18.25 2.36 6.33
CA PHE A 186 -17.73 3.50 7.08
C PHE A 186 -16.84 4.38 6.22
N LEU A 187 -15.89 3.80 5.47
CA LEU A 187 -14.98 4.58 4.61
C LEU A 187 -15.74 5.33 3.51
N LYS A 188 -16.80 4.75 2.95
CA LYS A 188 -17.70 5.44 2.03
C LYS A 188 -18.44 6.59 2.70
N GLN A 189 -19.00 6.38 3.90
CA GLN A 189 -19.75 7.40 4.66
C GLN A 189 -18.91 8.62 4.99
N ILE A 190 -17.63 8.43 5.31
CA ILE A 190 -16.73 9.55 5.53
C ILE A 190 -16.31 10.26 4.25
N GLY A 191 -16.72 9.78 3.08
CA GLY A 191 -16.53 10.41 1.77
C GLY A 191 -15.24 10.04 1.05
N SER A 192 -14.56 8.97 1.44
CA SER A 192 -13.41 8.45 0.69
C SER A 192 -13.87 7.72 -0.57
N THR A 193 -13.26 8.02 -1.71
CA THR A 193 -13.52 7.36 -2.99
C THR A 193 -12.36 6.49 -3.46
N TYR A 194 -11.19 6.61 -2.84
CA TYR A 194 -10.01 5.79 -3.12
C TYR A 194 -9.56 5.09 -1.83
N LEU A 195 -9.64 3.77 -1.81
CA LEU A 195 -9.40 2.94 -0.64
C LEU A 195 -8.17 2.06 -0.86
N GLN A 196 -7.26 2.06 0.11
CA GLN A 196 -6.14 1.13 0.14
C GLN A 196 -6.19 0.30 1.43
N PHE A 197 -6.31 -1.02 1.28
CA PHE A 197 -6.29 -1.98 2.38
C PHE A 197 -4.90 -2.61 2.48
N ILE A 198 -4.17 -2.30 3.55
CA ILE A 198 -2.79 -2.74 3.77
C ILE A 198 -2.81 -3.90 4.75
N PRO A 199 -2.45 -5.14 4.35
CA PRO A 199 -2.42 -6.26 5.26
C PRO A 199 -1.29 -6.09 6.28
N LEU A 200 -1.62 -6.21 7.54
CA LEU A 200 -0.68 -6.11 8.64
C LEU A 200 -0.10 -7.48 8.97
N VAL A 201 1.20 -7.63 8.86
CA VAL A 201 1.93 -8.74 9.46
C VAL A 201 3.30 -8.28 9.93
N GLU A 202 3.54 -8.44 11.22
CA GLU A 202 4.83 -8.22 11.86
C GLU A 202 5.19 -9.44 12.68
N ARG A 203 6.48 -9.57 12.99
CA ARG A 203 7.00 -10.70 13.75
C ARG A 203 7.86 -10.21 14.89
N GLU A 204 7.81 -10.91 16.01
CA GLU A 204 8.58 -10.64 17.22
C GLU A 204 9.52 -11.81 17.53
N ALA A 205 10.65 -11.54 18.17
CA ALA A 205 11.62 -12.55 18.55
C ALA A 205 11.01 -13.57 19.52
N VAL A 206 11.38 -14.85 19.35
CA VAL A 206 10.92 -15.94 20.23
C VAL A 206 11.47 -15.77 21.65
N ASN A 207 12.71 -15.27 21.79
CA ASN A 207 13.38 -15.03 23.06
C ASN A 207 13.80 -13.56 23.15
N THR A 208 13.02 -12.73 23.82
CA THR A 208 13.48 -11.40 24.22
C THR A 208 14.43 -11.54 25.38
N THR A 209 15.75 -11.43 25.15
CA THR A 209 16.69 -11.12 26.20
C THR A 209 16.42 -9.69 26.67
N GLU A 210 16.62 -9.40 27.96
CA GLU A 210 16.40 -8.07 28.57
C GLU A 210 17.35 -6.96 28.03
N ASP A 211 17.96 -7.15 26.88
CA ASP A 211 18.77 -6.15 26.21
C ASP A 211 17.85 -5.08 25.61
N THR A 212 17.72 -3.96 26.31
CA THR A 212 16.84 -2.83 26.03
C THR A 212 17.13 -2.12 24.70
N GLN A 213 18.15 -2.53 23.96
CA GLN A 213 18.49 -2.01 22.64
C GLN A 213 17.97 -2.89 21.48
N ALA A 214 17.54 -4.13 21.75
CA ALA A 214 17.02 -5.02 20.71
C ALA A 214 15.65 -4.54 20.19
N LEU A 215 15.44 -4.67 18.85
CA LEU A 215 14.12 -4.47 18.27
C LEU A 215 13.16 -5.52 18.83
N THR A 216 11.95 -5.10 19.14
CA THR A 216 10.86 -6.02 19.46
C THR A 216 10.39 -6.76 18.19
N LEU A 217 10.34 -6.02 17.08
CA LEU A 217 10.01 -6.57 15.77
C LEU A 217 11.29 -7.01 15.06
N VAL A 218 11.30 -8.23 14.56
CA VAL A 218 12.45 -8.82 13.88
C VAL A 218 12.61 -8.35 12.45
N LEU A 219 13.82 -8.47 11.92
CA LEU A 219 14.14 -8.23 10.52
C LEU A 219 13.33 -9.15 9.59
N PRO A 220 13.05 -8.74 8.35
CA PRO A 220 12.26 -9.55 7.40
C PRO A 220 12.79 -10.95 7.16
N ASP A 221 14.08 -11.16 7.21
CA ASP A 221 14.81 -12.42 6.96
C ASP A 221 15.13 -13.22 8.23
N GLU A 222 14.75 -12.76 9.42
CA GLU A 222 14.87 -13.55 10.65
C GLU A 222 13.99 -14.80 10.57
N ILE A 223 14.56 -15.97 10.91
CA ILE A 223 13.89 -17.27 10.75
C ILE A 223 13.07 -17.60 12.00
N GLU A 224 13.65 -17.41 13.18
CA GLU A 224 13.03 -17.75 14.47
C GLU A 224 12.23 -16.59 15.04
N ALA A 225 11.00 -16.43 14.59
CA ALA A 225 10.12 -15.36 15.04
C ALA A 225 8.64 -15.76 15.04
N ASN A 226 7.90 -15.26 15.99
CA ASN A 226 6.46 -15.41 16.07
C ASN A 226 5.73 -14.30 15.33
N VAL A 227 4.62 -14.63 14.67
CA VAL A 227 3.71 -13.60 14.14
C VAL A 227 2.99 -12.96 15.32
N THR A 228 2.97 -11.64 15.38
CA THR A 228 2.31 -10.88 16.45
C THR A 228 0.81 -11.15 16.51
N SER A 229 0.22 -11.05 17.70
CA SER A 229 -1.21 -11.35 17.94
C SER A 229 -2.17 -10.40 17.20
N TRP A 230 -1.72 -9.18 16.91
CA TRP A 230 -2.49 -8.17 16.19
C TRP A 230 -2.33 -8.25 14.65
N SER A 231 -1.42 -9.07 14.15
CA SER A 231 -1.29 -9.36 12.71
C SER A 231 -2.52 -10.06 12.16
N VAL A 232 -2.90 -9.73 10.92
CA VAL A 232 -4.05 -10.38 10.29
C VAL A 232 -3.67 -11.78 9.78
N PRO A 233 -4.39 -12.85 10.17
CA PRO A 233 -4.18 -14.17 9.59
C PRO A 233 -4.45 -14.16 8.09
N SER A 234 -3.60 -14.85 7.30
CA SER A 234 -3.67 -14.90 5.84
C SER A 234 -5.07 -15.17 5.29
N LYS A 235 -5.73 -16.23 5.80
CA LYS A 235 -7.09 -16.56 5.37
C LYS A 235 -8.07 -15.44 5.66
N ARG A 236 -8.00 -14.84 6.84
CA ARG A 236 -8.91 -13.76 7.26
C ARG A 236 -8.75 -12.51 6.39
N TYR A 237 -7.51 -12.20 5.98
CA TYR A 237 -7.29 -11.11 5.02
C TYR A 237 -7.94 -11.39 3.67
N GLY A 238 -7.85 -12.63 3.15
CA GLY A 238 -8.56 -13.03 1.94
C GLY A 238 -10.07 -12.94 2.08
N ASP A 239 -10.62 -13.39 3.21
CA ASP A 239 -12.05 -13.32 3.50
C ASP A 239 -12.53 -11.86 3.64
N PHE A 240 -11.70 -10.98 4.23
CA PHE A 240 -11.95 -9.52 4.28
C PHE A 240 -12.04 -8.92 2.88
N LEU A 241 -11.07 -9.19 2.02
CA LEU A 241 -11.09 -8.68 0.64
C LEU A 241 -12.32 -9.18 -0.13
N ASN A 242 -12.71 -10.45 0.05
CA ASN A 242 -13.90 -11.02 -0.58
C ASN A 242 -15.17 -10.33 -0.08
N GLY A 243 -15.31 -10.11 1.23
CA GLY A 243 -16.47 -9.43 1.81
C GLY A 243 -16.63 -8.00 1.29
N VAL A 244 -15.54 -7.25 1.21
CA VAL A 244 -15.55 -5.91 0.60
C VAL A 244 -15.88 -5.98 -0.89
N PHE A 245 -15.30 -6.94 -1.62
CA PHE A 245 -15.51 -7.12 -3.05
C PHE A 245 -16.98 -7.42 -3.37
N ASP A 246 -17.63 -8.26 -2.59
CA ASP A 246 -19.03 -8.67 -2.81
C ASP A 246 -20.02 -7.52 -2.67
N VAL A 247 -19.71 -6.52 -1.85
CA VAL A 247 -20.46 -5.25 -1.78
C VAL A 247 -20.11 -4.34 -2.95
N TRP A 248 -18.82 -4.12 -3.17
CA TRP A 248 -18.29 -3.21 -4.18
C TRP A 248 -18.74 -3.56 -5.60
N VAL A 249 -18.65 -4.84 -5.98
CA VAL A 249 -18.95 -5.29 -7.35
C VAL A 249 -20.43 -5.12 -7.74
N LYS A 250 -21.32 -5.07 -6.75
CA LYS A 250 -22.78 -4.90 -6.96
C LYS A 250 -23.22 -3.45 -7.07
N ALA A 251 -22.44 -2.51 -6.52
CA ALA A 251 -22.93 -1.15 -6.30
C ALA A 251 -21.94 -0.03 -6.65
N ASP A 252 -20.62 -0.27 -6.61
CA ASP A 252 -19.66 0.81 -6.52
C ASP A 252 -18.58 0.81 -7.62
N VAL A 253 -18.60 -0.13 -8.57
CA VAL A 253 -17.64 -0.19 -9.70
C VAL A 253 -17.66 1.12 -10.48
N GLY A 254 -16.48 1.76 -10.63
CA GLY A 254 -16.33 3.04 -11.32
C GLY A 254 -16.72 4.27 -10.49
N ARG A 255 -17.11 4.08 -9.20
CA ARG A 255 -17.40 5.17 -8.26
C ARG A 255 -16.48 5.16 -7.05
N ILE A 256 -16.21 3.97 -6.52
CA ILE A 256 -15.24 3.74 -5.45
C ILE A 256 -14.11 2.91 -6.02
N PHE A 257 -12.90 3.36 -5.83
CA PHE A 257 -11.69 2.72 -6.31
C PHE A 257 -11.00 2.02 -5.14
N VAL A 258 -10.81 0.72 -5.27
CA VAL A 258 -10.09 -0.08 -4.27
C VAL A 258 -8.79 -0.55 -4.89
N ASN A 259 -7.65 -0.08 -4.39
CA ASN A 259 -6.33 -0.31 -4.98
C ASN A 259 -6.09 -1.78 -5.36
N MET A 260 -6.43 -2.73 -4.48
CA MET A 260 -6.27 -4.17 -4.74
C MET A 260 -7.17 -4.66 -5.88
N PHE A 261 -8.39 -4.13 -6.00
CA PHE A 261 -9.33 -4.58 -7.03
C PHE A 261 -8.97 -4.01 -8.40
N ASP A 262 -8.61 -2.72 -8.45
CA ASP A 262 -8.18 -2.06 -9.69
C ASP A 262 -6.86 -2.65 -10.20
N SER A 263 -5.89 -2.88 -9.31
CA SER A 263 -4.63 -3.56 -9.63
C SER A 263 -4.86 -4.97 -10.16
N THR A 264 -5.81 -5.70 -9.56
CA THR A 264 -6.20 -7.04 -10.01
C THR A 264 -6.83 -6.96 -11.41
N LEU A 265 -7.81 -6.09 -11.61
CA LEU A 265 -8.46 -5.94 -12.93
C LEU A 265 -7.45 -5.57 -14.02
N ALA A 266 -6.50 -4.69 -13.74
CA ALA A 266 -5.44 -4.35 -14.68
C ALA A 266 -4.66 -5.58 -15.16
N THR A 267 -4.32 -6.51 -14.25
CA THR A 267 -3.61 -7.75 -14.61
C THR A 267 -4.47 -8.70 -15.45
N TRP A 268 -5.78 -8.78 -15.20
CA TRP A 268 -6.72 -9.53 -16.07
C TRP A 268 -6.89 -8.91 -17.44
N CYS A 269 -6.65 -7.62 -17.59
CA CYS A 269 -6.58 -6.91 -18.87
C CYS A 269 -5.22 -7.03 -19.56
N GLY A 270 -4.25 -7.73 -18.99
CA GLY A 270 -2.89 -7.87 -19.53
C GLY A 270 -1.97 -6.68 -19.29
N HIS A 271 -2.34 -5.78 -18.37
CA HIS A 271 -1.52 -4.64 -17.96
C HIS A 271 -0.73 -4.91 -16.67
N SER A 272 0.28 -4.10 -16.37
CA SER A 272 0.93 -4.11 -15.07
C SER A 272 -0.06 -3.72 -13.98
N SER A 273 0.10 -4.30 -12.79
CA SER A 273 -0.83 -4.07 -11.67
C SER A 273 -0.86 -2.62 -11.16
N GLY A 274 0.18 -1.83 -11.42
CA GLY A 274 0.33 -0.49 -10.85
C GLY A 274 0.61 -0.46 -9.34
N SER A 275 0.64 -1.64 -8.68
CA SER A 275 0.94 -1.76 -7.25
C SER A 275 2.24 -2.54 -7.05
N CYS A 276 3.16 -2.03 -6.23
CA CYS A 276 4.46 -2.68 -5.97
C CYS A 276 4.28 -4.08 -5.35
N ILE A 277 3.23 -4.30 -4.57
CA ILE A 277 2.98 -5.60 -3.91
C ILE A 277 2.76 -6.69 -4.96
N THR A 278 2.00 -6.42 -5.99
CA THR A 278 1.63 -7.38 -7.04
C THR A 278 2.39 -7.21 -8.34
N SER A 279 3.36 -6.30 -8.41
CA SER A 279 4.27 -6.16 -9.56
C SER A 279 5.31 -7.27 -9.61
N GLU A 280 5.81 -7.58 -10.79
CA GLU A 280 6.82 -8.63 -11.02
C GLU A 280 8.14 -8.32 -10.30
N THR A 281 8.56 -7.05 -10.34
CA THR A 281 9.79 -6.58 -9.70
C THR A 281 9.49 -5.55 -8.63
N CYS A 282 10.40 -5.40 -7.68
CA CYS A 282 10.47 -4.27 -6.75
C CYS A 282 11.49 -3.23 -7.22
N GLY A 283 11.81 -2.32 -6.34
CA GLY A 283 12.84 -1.31 -6.52
C GLY A 283 12.35 -0.04 -7.19
N HIS A 284 13.25 0.93 -7.25
CA HIS A 284 12.94 2.26 -7.77
C HIS A 284 11.81 3.00 -7.01
N ALA A 285 11.47 2.51 -5.80
CA ALA A 285 10.54 3.11 -4.85
C ALA A 285 11.24 3.20 -3.48
N PHE A 286 12.02 4.24 -3.32
CA PHE A 286 12.95 4.45 -2.21
C PHE A 286 12.29 5.12 -1.01
N ALA A 287 12.90 4.96 0.18
CA ALA A 287 12.62 5.75 1.36
C ALA A 287 13.79 6.69 1.65
N LEU A 288 13.52 7.99 1.76
CA LEU A 288 14.50 9.01 2.13
C LEU A 288 14.26 9.46 3.56
N GLU A 289 15.24 9.25 4.43
CA GLU A 289 15.21 9.69 5.82
C GLU A 289 15.57 11.19 5.96
N SER A 290 15.27 11.76 7.13
CA SER A 290 15.46 13.18 7.41
C SER A 290 16.92 13.64 7.33
N ASN A 291 17.88 12.73 7.54
CA ASN A 291 19.33 13.00 7.45
C ASN A 291 19.89 12.87 6.02
N GLY A 292 19.06 12.50 5.05
CA GLY A 292 19.49 12.31 3.66
C GLY A 292 19.86 10.88 3.28
N ASP A 293 19.75 9.92 4.18
CA ASP A 293 19.96 8.50 3.87
C ASP A 293 18.84 7.96 2.98
N LEU A 294 19.21 7.30 1.88
CA LEU A 294 18.29 6.71 0.92
C LEU A 294 18.32 5.18 1.03
N TYR A 295 17.17 4.59 1.32
CA TYR A 295 16.99 3.15 1.46
C TYR A 295 16.21 2.55 0.28
N GLN A 296 16.43 1.26 0.02
CA GLN A 296 15.86 0.53 -1.11
C GLN A 296 14.34 0.49 -1.13
N CYS A 297 13.69 0.53 0.04
CA CYS A 297 12.23 0.51 0.18
C CYS A 297 11.83 0.97 1.58
N ASP A 298 10.61 1.48 1.73
CA ASP A 298 10.00 1.87 3.00
C ASP A 298 9.95 0.71 4.04
N HIS A 299 9.68 -0.50 3.57
CA HIS A 299 9.69 -1.70 4.41
C HIS A 299 11.10 -2.17 4.81
N PHE A 300 12.13 -1.69 4.14
CA PHE A 300 13.51 -2.13 4.30
C PHE A 300 14.42 -0.95 4.68
N VAL A 301 13.98 -0.14 5.65
CA VAL A 301 14.81 0.91 6.26
C VAL A 301 15.68 0.26 7.35
N TYR A 302 16.72 -0.45 6.91
CA TYR A 302 17.71 -1.14 7.72
C TYR A 302 19.10 -0.89 7.14
N PRO A 303 20.19 -0.97 7.96
CA PRO A 303 21.56 -0.68 7.48
C PRO A 303 21.95 -1.44 6.20
N GLU A 304 21.54 -2.72 6.09
CA GLU A 304 21.85 -3.60 4.95
C GLU A 304 21.19 -3.15 3.64
N HIS A 305 20.16 -2.32 3.74
CA HIS A 305 19.38 -1.80 2.62
C HIS A 305 19.65 -0.32 2.32
N LEU A 306 20.67 0.27 2.95
CA LEU A 306 21.12 1.63 2.68
C LEU A 306 21.78 1.68 1.29
N LEU A 307 21.33 2.59 0.44
CA LEU A 307 21.94 2.85 -0.88
C LEU A 307 23.03 3.92 -0.81
N GLY A 308 22.94 4.84 0.12
CA GLY A 308 23.83 5.95 0.33
C GLY A 308 23.13 7.19 0.87
N ASN A 309 23.87 8.28 1.00
CA ASN A 309 23.36 9.56 1.47
C ASN A 309 23.34 10.59 0.34
N ILE A 310 22.25 11.37 0.20
CA ILE A 310 22.09 12.36 -0.87
C ILE A 310 23.09 13.53 -0.80
N HIS A 311 23.80 13.69 0.32
CA HIS A 311 24.89 14.65 0.44
C HIS A 311 26.20 14.17 -0.23
N GLU A 312 26.32 12.87 -0.49
CA GLU A 312 27.52 12.23 -1.03
C GLU A 312 27.31 11.69 -2.45
N ILE A 313 26.15 11.04 -2.70
CA ILE A 313 25.81 10.34 -3.94
C ILE A 313 24.44 10.82 -4.42
N SER A 314 24.29 11.11 -5.70
CA SER A 314 23.02 11.58 -6.25
C SER A 314 21.94 10.46 -6.26
N ILE A 315 20.67 10.86 -6.11
CA ILE A 315 19.52 9.94 -6.25
C ILE A 315 19.55 9.19 -7.58
N LYS A 316 19.97 9.89 -8.65
CA LYS A 316 20.08 9.28 -9.99
C LYS A 316 21.13 8.17 -10.04
N GLU A 317 22.29 8.36 -9.41
CA GLU A 317 23.34 7.33 -9.32
C GLU A 317 22.89 6.16 -8.47
N MET A 318 22.31 6.42 -7.28
CA MET A 318 21.77 5.38 -6.41
C MET A 318 20.68 4.56 -7.10
N ASN A 319 19.76 5.20 -7.84
CA ASN A 319 18.71 4.54 -8.62
C ASN A 319 19.29 3.60 -9.70
N ASN A 320 20.43 3.94 -10.28
CA ASN A 320 21.10 3.14 -11.30
C ASN A 320 22.14 2.15 -10.75
N SER A 321 22.34 2.12 -9.44
CA SER A 321 23.32 1.25 -8.78
C SER A 321 23.01 -0.24 -8.99
N PRO A 322 24.04 -1.10 -8.96
CA PRO A 322 23.85 -2.56 -8.96
C PRO A 322 22.98 -3.04 -7.80
N ALA A 323 23.08 -2.43 -6.62
CA ALA A 323 22.32 -2.77 -5.42
C ALA A 323 20.81 -2.52 -5.63
N ALA A 324 20.41 -1.33 -6.14
CA ALA A 324 19.01 -1.02 -6.41
C ALA A 324 18.41 -1.95 -7.48
N LYS A 325 19.16 -2.21 -8.56
CA LYS A 325 18.72 -3.13 -9.62
C LYS A 325 18.57 -4.58 -9.13
N LYS A 326 19.54 -5.06 -8.33
CA LYS A 326 19.49 -6.40 -7.75
C LYS A 326 18.27 -6.56 -6.84
N PHE A 327 18.05 -5.64 -5.90
CA PHE A 327 16.90 -5.64 -5.01
C PHE A 327 15.57 -5.75 -5.78
N GLY A 328 15.43 -4.94 -6.84
CA GLY A 328 14.24 -4.99 -7.69
C GLY A 328 14.01 -6.34 -8.35
N GLN A 329 15.06 -6.91 -8.93
CA GLN A 329 15.02 -8.18 -9.66
C GLN A 329 14.88 -9.40 -8.73
N ASP A 330 15.41 -9.33 -7.53
CA ASP A 330 15.36 -10.43 -6.56
C ASP A 330 13.93 -10.83 -6.24
N LYS A 331 12.98 -9.91 -6.28
CA LYS A 331 11.56 -10.22 -6.11
C LYS A 331 11.07 -11.33 -7.05
N ALA A 332 11.43 -11.27 -8.33
CA ALA A 332 11.05 -12.27 -9.31
C ALA A 332 11.99 -13.49 -9.25
N LYS A 333 13.30 -13.28 -9.06
CA LYS A 333 14.30 -14.34 -9.12
C LYS A 333 14.27 -15.28 -7.92
N THR A 334 13.76 -14.83 -6.77
CA THR A 334 13.71 -15.62 -5.54
C THR A 334 12.36 -16.31 -5.31
N LEU A 335 11.48 -16.33 -6.32
CA LEU A 335 10.24 -17.10 -6.24
C LEU A 335 10.52 -18.59 -6.11
N ASN A 336 9.84 -19.23 -5.15
CA ASN A 336 9.90 -20.68 -5.01
C ASN A 336 9.07 -21.41 -6.08
N ASP A 337 9.25 -22.72 -6.20
CA ASP A 337 8.61 -23.54 -7.22
C ASP A 337 7.08 -23.49 -7.18
N ASP A 338 6.45 -23.43 -5.99
CA ASP A 338 5.01 -23.34 -5.88
C ASP A 338 4.49 -22.02 -6.46
N CYS A 339 5.23 -20.92 -6.26
CA CYS A 339 4.91 -19.62 -6.86
C CYS A 339 5.12 -19.65 -8.38
N LEU A 340 6.19 -20.29 -8.88
CA LEU A 340 6.48 -20.36 -10.31
C LEU A 340 5.41 -21.14 -11.09
N LYS A 341 4.80 -22.15 -10.47
CA LYS A 341 3.75 -23.02 -11.06
C LYS A 341 2.32 -22.52 -10.78
N CYS A 342 2.16 -21.44 -9.99
CA CYS A 342 0.85 -20.94 -9.58
C CYS A 342 0.06 -20.33 -10.75
N GLU A 343 -1.21 -20.71 -10.88
CA GLU A 343 -2.12 -20.17 -11.92
C GLU A 343 -2.37 -18.66 -11.77
N TYR A 344 -2.23 -18.10 -10.55
CA TYR A 344 -2.38 -16.67 -10.27
C TYR A 344 -1.04 -15.91 -10.21
N LYS A 345 0.06 -16.52 -10.68
CA LYS A 345 1.37 -15.84 -10.69
C LYS A 345 1.32 -14.50 -11.40
N PHE A 346 0.61 -14.42 -12.53
CA PHE A 346 0.48 -13.19 -13.33
C PHE A 346 -0.16 -12.01 -12.59
N ALA A 347 -0.95 -12.28 -11.54
CA ALA A 347 -1.62 -11.27 -10.74
C ALA A 347 -0.96 -11.05 -9.36
N CYS A 348 -0.19 -12.03 -8.88
CA CYS A 348 0.38 -12.03 -7.53
C CYS A 348 1.88 -11.75 -7.50
N HIS A 349 2.64 -12.34 -8.44
CA HIS A 349 4.12 -12.30 -8.47
C HIS A 349 4.79 -12.61 -7.13
N GLY A 350 4.14 -13.46 -6.30
CA GLY A 350 4.62 -13.84 -4.96
C GLY A 350 4.49 -12.77 -3.88
N GLY A 351 3.77 -11.66 -4.16
CA GLY A 351 3.54 -10.59 -3.19
C GLY A 351 4.79 -9.84 -2.75
N CYS A 352 4.68 -9.07 -1.66
CA CYS A 352 5.80 -8.30 -1.11
C CYS A 352 6.90 -9.22 -0.54
N PRO A 353 8.20 -9.00 -0.83
CA PRO A 353 9.30 -9.76 -0.24
C PRO A 353 9.33 -9.73 1.30
N LYS A 354 8.96 -8.60 1.93
CA LYS A 354 8.83 -8.50 3.40
C LYS A 354 7.95 -9.61 4.00
N HIS A 355 6.96 -10.09 3.25
CA HIS A 355 6.01 -11.09 3.72
C HIS A 355 6.40 -12.53 3.34
N ARG A 356 7.59 -12.77 2.78
CA ARG A 356 8.04 -14.09 2.29
C ARG A 356 8.82 -14.87 3.33
N PHE A 357 8.36 -14.97 4.53
CA PHE A 357 8.98 -15.68 5.63
C PHE A 357 8.33 -17.06 5.95
N SER A 358 7.30 -17.45 5.20
CA SER A 358 6.59 -18.70 5.42
C SER A 358 7.16 -19.83 4.60
N VAL A 359 6.74 -21.06 4.94
CA VAL A 359 7.02 -22.28 4.18
C VAL A 359 5.79 -22.63 3.35
N SER A 360 5.99 -23.00 2.09
CA SER A 360 4.90 -23.42 1.20
C SER A 360 4.37 -24.83 1.57
N ARG A 361 3.24 -25.22 0.99
CA ARG A 361 2.68 -26.56 1.19
C ARG A 361 3.61 -27.68 0.75
N SER A 362 4.46 -27.42 -0.25
CA SER A 362 5.45 -28.38 -0.76
C SER A 362 6.80 -28.31 -0.01
N GLY A 363 6.88 -27.53 1.08
CA GLY A 363 8.07 -27.40 1.91
C GLY A 363 9.10 -26.37 1.43
N PHE A 364 8.80 -25.55 0.43
CA PHE A 364 9.72 -24.52 -0.04
C PHE A 364 9.70 -23.29 0.89
N LEU A 365 10.88 -22.79 1.22
CA LEU A 365 11.08 -21.52 1.93
C LEU A 365 10.72 -20.32 1.05
N ASN A 366 10.83 -19.12 1.61
CA ASN A 366 10.59 -17.85 0.90
C ASN A 366 9.19 -17.79 0.29
N HIS A 367 8.19 -18.28 1.03
CA HIS A 367 6.79 -18.27 0.63
C HIS A 367 6.05 -17.12 1.30
N ASN A 368 5.16 -16.46 0.55
CA ASN A 368 4.43 -15.33 1.10
C ASN A 368 3.41 -15.78 2.15
N TYR A 369 3.46 -15.19 3.32
CA TYR A 369 2.53 -15.43 4.42
C TYR A 369 1.05 -15.27 4.00
N PHE A 370 0.77 -14.29 3.15
CA PHE A 370 -0.59 -14.04 2.66
C PHE A 370 -1.00 -14.88 1.45
N CYS A 371 -0.20 -15.86 1.02
CA CYS A 371 -0.46 -16.66 -0.18
C CYS A 371 -1.87 -17.29 -0.18
N SER A 372 -2.29 -17.92 0.93
CA SER A 372 -3.60 -18.56 1.01
C SER A 372 -4.75 -17.55 0.91
N GLY A 373 -4.59 -16.37 1.49
CA GLY A 373 -5.56 -15.27 1.41
C GLY A 373 -5.65 -14.69 0.00
N TYR A 374 -4.51 -14.41 -0.63
CA TYR A 374 -4.48 -13.94 -2.02
C TYR A 374 -5.07 -14.95 -2.99
N THR A 375 -4.74 -16.25 -2.84
CA THR A 375 -5.31 -17.30 -3.68
C THR A 375 -6.84 -17.38 -3.52
N ASN A 376 -7.33 -17.30 -2.29
CA ASN A 376 -8.76 -17.24 -2.00
C ASN A 376 -9.43 -16.04 -2.68
N PHE A 377 -8.81 -14.86 -2.57
CA PHE A 377 -9.30 -13.63 -3.18
C PHE A 377 -9.31 -13.73 -4.73
N PHE A 378 -8.21 -14.12 -5.36
CA PHE A 378 -8.14 -14.24 -6.82
C PHE A 378 -9.15 -15.25 -7.35
N LYS A 379 -9.29 -16.40 -6.69
CA LYS A 379 -10.25 -17.44 -7.08
C LYS A 379 -11.69 -16.96 -6.94
N HIS A 380 -12.01 -16.23 -5.88
CA HIS A 380 -13.35 -15.67 -5.66
C HIS A 380 -13.69 -14.61 -6.70
N THR A 381 -12.76 -13.73 -7.01
CA THR A 381 -12.99 -12.57 -7.89
C THR A 381 -12.79 -12.88 -9.38
N GLU A 382 -12.13 -13.99 -9.74
CA GLU A 382 -11.79 -14.34 -11.12
C GLU A 382 -12.96 -14.23 -12.11
N PRO A 383 -14.17 -14.77 -11.85
CA PRO A 383 -15.28 -14.68 -12.80
C PRO A 383 -15.69 -13.23 -13.10
N TYR A 384 -15.71 -12.42 -12.07
CA TYR A 384 -16.03 -10.99 -12.15
C TYR A 384 -14.95 -10.21 -12.92
N MET A 385 -13.67 -10.49 -12.58
CA MET A 385 -12.53 -9.86 -13.24
C MET A 385 -12.48 -10.22 -14.73
N ARG A 386 -12.74 -11.48 -15.09
CA ARG A 386 -12.85 -11.93 -16.49
C ARG A 386 -13.96 -11.19 -17.24
N LEU A 387 -15.13 -11.04 -16.63
CA LEU A 387 -16.26 -10.34 -17.24
C LEU A 387 -15.96 -8.85 -17.41
N MET A 388 -15.41 -8.19 -16.39
CA MET A 388 -15.02 -6.77 -16.47
C MET A 388 -13.92 -6.55 -17.52
N ALA A 389 -12.92 -7.44 -17.60
CA ALA A 389 -11.87 -7.38 -18.61
C ALA A 389 -12.46 -7.58 -20.04
N ALA A 390 -13.42 -8.47 -20.21
CA ALA A 390 -14.12 -8.64 -21.47
C ALA A 390 -14.93 -7.39 -21.88
N LEU A 391 -15.58 -6.72 -20.94
CA LEU A 391 -16.25 -5.45 -21.17
C LEU A 391 -15.26 -4.38 -21.65
N ILE A 392 -14.13 -4.21 -20.93
CA ILE A 392 -13.08 -3.25 -21.29
C ILE A 392 -12.53 -3.52 -22.70
N ASN A 393 -12.23 -4.78 -23.03
CA ASN A 393 -11.72 -5.18 -24.34
C ASN A 393 -12.73 -4.87 -25.47
N ASN A 394 -14.02 -4.89 -25.14
CA ASN A 394 -15.11 -4.49 -26.04
C ASN A 394 -15.43 -2.98 -25.95
N LYS A 395 -14.55 -2.16 -25.37
CA LYS A 395 -14.72 -0.70 -25.20
C LYS A 395 -15.97 -0.31 -24.41
N GLN A 396 -16.39 -1.17 -23.49
CA GLN A 396 -17.49 -0.93 -22.58
C GLN A 396 -16.98 -0.65 -21.18
N SER A 397 -17.77 0.08 -20.39
CA SER A 397 -17.42 0.36 -19.00
C SER A 397 -17.45 -0.91 -18.16
N PRO A 398 -16.44 -1.17 -17.32
CA PRO A 398 -16.48 -2.27 -16.35
C PRO A 398 -17.64 -2.13 -15.35
N ALA A 399 -18.16 -0.92 -15.13
CA ALA A 399 -19.34 -0.66 -14.30
C ALA A 399 -20.61 -1.34 -14.81
N ASN A 400 -20.67 -1.73 -16.08
CA ASN A 400 -21.80 -2.49 -16.63
C ASN A 400 -21.98 -3.85 -15.94
N ILE A 401 -20.95 -4.35 -15.26
CA ILE A 401 -21.05 -5.58 -14.47
C ILE A 401 -22.18 -5.52 -13.43
N MET A 402 -22.42 -4.36 -12.84
CA MET A 402 -23.47 -4.16 -11.82
C MET A 402 -24.87 -4.47 -12.41
N ALA A 403 -25.16 -4.00 -13.62
CA ALA A 403 -26.39 -4.32 -14.31
C ALA A 403 -26.46 -5.80 -14.73
N ILE A 404 -25.32 -6.38 -15.17
CA ILE A 404 -25.26 -7.79 -15.55
C ILE A 404 -25.55 -8.71 -14.38
N ILE A 405 -25.01 -8.41 -13.21
CA ILE A 405 -25.27 -9.19 -11.98
C ILE A 405 -26.77 -9.21 -11.66
N GLN A 406 -27.45 -8.08 -11.85
CA GLN A 406 -28.89 -7.96 -11.52
C GLN A 406 -29.80 -8.52 -12.60
N GLN A 407 -29.52 -8.25 -13.88
CA GLN A 407 -30.43 -8.51 -15.00
C GLN A 407 -30.08 -9.76 -15.81
N GLN A 408 -28.80 -10.12 -15.85
CA GLN A 408 -28.28 -11.22 -16.66
C GLN A 408 -27.30 -12.11 -15.87
N PRO A 409 -27.65 -12.59 -14.68
CA PRO A 409 -26.71 -13.33 -13.82
C PRO A 409 -26.13 -14.59 -14.47
N LYS A 410 -26.83 -15.21 -15.44
CA LYS A 410 -26.32 -16.35 -16.19
C LYS A 410 -25.03 -16.05 -16.95
N LEU A 411 -24.90 -14.83 -17.48
CA LEU A 411 -23.69 -14.40 -18.17
C LEU A 411 -22.48 -14.39 -17.23
N LEU A 412 -22.65 -13.89 -16.02
CA LEU A 412 -21.61 -13.93 -15.00
C LEU A 412 -21.28 -15.38 -14.61
N TYR A 413 -22.29 -16.18 -14.32
CA TYR A 413 -22.09 -17.57 -13.89
C TYR A 413 -21.41 -18.44 -14.95
N SER A 414 -21.59 -18.13 -16.26
CA SER A 414 -20.87 -18.83 -17.34
C SER A 414 -19.35 -18.64 -17.28
N MET A 415 -18.86 -17.59 -16.60
CA MET A 415 -17.43 -17.31 -16.42
C MET A 415 -16.77 -18.14 -15.32
N PHE A 416 -17.56 -18.85 -14.48
CA PHE A 416 -17.02 -19.67 -13.39
C PHE A 416 -16.32 -20.93 -13.93
N LYS A 417 -15.13 -21.20 -13.46
CA LYS A 417 -14.36 -22.42 -13.75
C LYS A 417 -14.84 -23.58 -12.87
N VAL A 418 -16.03 -24.10 -13.14
CA VAL A 418 -16.58 -25.27 -12.44
C VAL A 418 -16.81 -26.42 -13.42
N SER A 419 -16.73 -27.65 -12.90
CA SER A 419 -17.06 -28.83 -13.71
C SER A 419 -18.50 -28.76 -14.19
N LYS A 420 -18.76 -29.12 -15.45
CA LYS A 420 -20.12 -29.21 -16.03
C LYS A 420 -21.08 -30.03 -15.19
N ASN A 421 -20.56 -30.99 -14.42
CA ASN A 421 -21.36 -31.88 -13.58
C ASN A 421 -21.49 -31.43 -12.12
N SER A 422 -20.79 -30.37 -11.68
CA SER A 422 -20.91 -29.78 -10.34
C SER A 422 -22.22 -29.02 -10.22
N GLN A 423 -22.63 -28.75 -8.99
CA GLN A 423 -23.73 -27.82 -8.70
C GLN A 423 -23.47 -26.45 -9.32
N CYS A 424 -24.52 -25.82 -9.81
CA CYS A 424 -24.39 -24.51 -10.43
C CYS A 424 -24.05 -23.44 -9.38
N PRO A 425 -23.04 -22.58 -9.64
CA PRO A 425 -22.67 -21.51 -8.72
C PRO A 425 -23.77 -20.47 -8.45
N CYS A 426 -24.84 -20.46 -9.26
CA CYS A 426 -26.00 -19.60 -9.04
C CYS A 426 -26.89 -20.01 -7.84
N GLY A 427 -26.61 -21.15 -7.20
CA GLY A 427 -27.38 -21.65 -6.06
C GLY A 427 -28.71 -22.33 -6.42
N SER A 428 -28.98 -22.60 -7.70
CA SER A 428 -30.21 -23.24 -8.16
C SER A 428 -30.38 -24.71 -7.73
N GLY A 429 -29.31 -25.35 -7.21
CA GLY A 429 -29.28 -26.80 -6.95
C GLY A 429 -29.09 -27.68 -8.19
N GLU A 430 -29.24 -27.13 -9.40
CA GLU A 430 -29.05 -27.83 -10.65
C GLU A 430 -27.56 -28.03 -10.99
N LYS A 431 -27.25 -29.00 -11.87
CA LYS A 431 -25.91 -29.15 -12.45
C LYS A 431 -25.57 -27.97 -13.35
N PHE A 432 -24.34 -27.47 -13.31
CA PHE A 432 -23.89 -26.32 -14.08
C PHE A 432 -24.23 -26.44 -15.58
N LYS A 433 -24.02 -27.61 -16.18
CA LYS A 433 -24.37 -27.88 -17.61
C LYS A 433 -25.85 -27.77 -17.93
N ARG A 434 -26.74 -27.86 -16.93
CA ARG A 434 -28.21 -27.76 -17.12
C ARG A 434 -28.78 -26.41 -16.68
N CYS A 435 -27.92 -25.51 -16.17
CA CYS A 435 -28.29 -24.19 -15.67
C CYS A 435 -27.54 -23.10 -16.42
N CYS A 436 -26.52 -22.49 -15.78
CA CYS A 436 -25.86 -21.31 -16.34
C CYS A 436 -24.86 -21.60 -17.48
N PHE A 437 -24.42 -22.85 -17.64
CA PHE A 437 -23.53 -23.24 -18.76
C PHE A 437 -24.30 -23.52 -20.05
N ALA A 438 -25.59 -23.78 -19.97
CA ALA A 438 -26.45 -24.13 -21.12
C ALA A 438 -27.13 -22.92 -21.75
N GLY A 439 -26.79 -21.71 -21.35
CA GLY A 439 -27.37 -20.46 -21.84
C GLY A 439 -26.61 -19.81 -22.99
#